data_7d2db7816d912bc0947ea3ab3b1f1a5f
#
_entry.id   7d2db7816d912bc0947ea3ab3b1f1a5f
#
_cell.length_a   1.000
_cell.length_b   1.000
_cell.length_c   1.000
_cell.angle_alpha   90.00
_cell.angle_beta   90.00
_cell.angle_gamma   90.00
#
_symmetry.space_group_name_H-M   'P 1'
#
loop_
_entity.id
_entity.type
_entity.pdbx_description
1 polymer ?
#
loop_
_entity_poly.entity_id
_entity_poly.type
_entity_poly.pdbx_seq_one_letter_code
_entity_poly.pdbx_strand_id
1 'polypeptide(L)' 'MKRLTAVIYPGETGRWFVAFNPETGTTSQGRSVEQAVKNLKEATELYLEENELPERSPAFLTTFEVALA' A
#
# COMPACT_ATOMS: atom_id res chain seq x y z
N MET A 1 -11.75 -14.56 1.24
CA MET A 1 -10.58 -13.66 1.24
C MET A 1 -10.98 -12.26 0.81
N LYS A 2 -10.35 -11.28 1.40
CA LYS A 2 -10.58 -9.89 1.03
C LYS A 2 -9.52 -9.42 0.05
N ARG A 3 -9.91 -8.60 -0.90
CA ARG A 3 -8.99 -7.96 -1.81
C ARG A 3 -8.74 -6.53 -1.34
N LEU A 4 -7.48 -6.21 -1.10
CA LEU A 4 -7.08 -4.88 -0.65
C LEU A 4 -6.19 -4.25 -1.70
N THR A 5 -6.02 -2.94 -1.59
CA THR A 5 -5.29 -2.15 -2.58
C THR A 5 -3.84 -2.00 -2.18
N ALA A 6 -2.94 -2.09 -3.15
CA ALA A 6 -1.54 -1.74 -2.95
C ALA A 6 -1.19 -0.62 -3.90
N VAL A 7 -0.68 0.47 -3.35
CA VAL A 7 -0.13 1.59 -4.13
C VAL A 7 1.38 1.49 -4.04
N ILE A 8 2.04 1.40 -5.18
CA ILE A 8 3.48 1.17 -5.22
C ILE A 8 4.15 2.38 -5.85
N TYR A 9 5.22 2.84 -5.23
CA TYR A 9 6.01 3.91 -5.79
C TYR A 9 7.49 3.72 -5.44
N PRO A 10 8.40 4.25 -6.27
CA PRO A 10 9.82 4.10 -5.99
C PRO A 10 10.23 4.94 -4.78
N GLY A 11 11.16 4.42 -4.00
CA GLY A 11 11.76 5.19 -2.91
C GLY A 11 12.71 6.25 -3.47
N GLU A 12 13.26 7.05 -2.57
CA GLU A 12 14.07 8.20 -2.96
C GLU A 12 15.30 7.83 -3.78
N THR A 13 15.91 6.68 -3.47
CA THR A 13 17.12 6.26 -4.16
C THR A 13 16.88 5.48 -5.43
N GLY A 14 15.63 5.08 -5.68
CA GLY A 14 15.30 4.22 -6.80
C GLY A 14 15.69 2.76 -6.60
N ARG A 15 16.27 2.43 -5.46
CA ARG A 15 16.68 1.04 -5.16
C ARG A 15 15.64 0.27 -4.37
N TRP A 16 14.66 0.98 -3.84
CA TRP A 16 13.61 0.40 -3.03
C TRP A 16 12.26 0.82 -3.57
N PHE A 17 11.29 -0.02 -3.34
CA PHE A 17 9.90 0.30 -3.65
C PHE A 17 9.11 0.34 -2.36
N VAL A 18 8.20 1.29 -2.27
CA VAL A 18 7.30 1.43 -1.13
C VAL A 18 5.93 0.96 -1.56
N ALA A 19 5.30 0.16 -0.72
CA ALA A 19 3.93 -0.32 -0.95
C ALA A 19 3.05 0.19 0.19
N PHE A 20 1.92 0.78 -0.16
CA PHE A 20 1.00 1.37 0.79
C PHE A 20 -0.39 0.79 0.58
N ASN A 21 -1.04 0.40 1.67
CA ASN A 21 -2.42 -0.07 1.66
C ASN A 21 -3.33 1.01 2.23
N PRO A 22 -4.15 1.65 1.38
CA PRO A 22 -5.01 2.73 1.88
C PRO A 22 -6.15 2.27 2.77
N GLU A 23 -6.58 1.00 2.67
CA GLU A 23 -7.68 0.54 3.51
C GLU A 23 -7.29 0.43 4.98
N THR A 24 -6.05 0.06 5.26
CA THR A 24 -5.58 -0.09 6.66
C THR A 24 -4.56 0.96 7.06
N GLY A 25 -3.96 1.62 6.09
CA GLY A 25 -2.86 2.56 6.35
C GLY A 25 -1.52 1.90 6.53
N THR A 26 -1.42 0.58 6.32
CA THR A 26 -0.15 -0.11 6.47
C THR A 26 0.78 0.19 5.30
N THR A 27 2.07 0.17 5.59
CA THR A 27 3.11 0.50 4.63
C THR A 27 4.22 -0.51 4.76
N SER A 28 4.87 -0.83 3.64
CA SER A 28 6.04 -1.68 3.66
C SER A 28 6.95 -1.31 2.51
N GLN A 29 8.06 -2.01 2.38
CA GLN A 29 9.01 -1.73 1.32
C GLN A 29 9.73 -2.99 0.91
N GLY A 30 10.36 -2.96 -0.25
CA GLY A 30 11.13 -4.07 -0.75
C GLY A 30 12.02 -3.63 -1.89
N ARG A 31 12.88 -4.52 -2.33
CA ARG A 31 13.82 -4.23 -3.40
C ARG A 31 13.22 -4.42 -4.79
N SER A 32 12.05 -5.02 -4.85
CA SER A 32 11.30 -5.18 -6.09
C SER A 32 9.85 -4.90 -5.79
N VAL A 33 9.05 -4.70 -6.83
CA VAL A 33 7.61 -4.51 -6.65
C VAL A 33 7.01 -5.74 -5.97
N GLU A 34 7.39 -6.94 -6.44
CA GLU A 34 6.87 -8.19 -5.86
C GLU A 34 7.22 -8.31 -4.38
N GLN A 35 8.46 -7.97 -4.03
CA GLN A 35 8.89 -8.05 -2.63
C GLN A 35 8.15 -7.04 -1.77
N ALA A 36 7.98 -5.82 -2.27
CA ALA A 36 7.26 -4.78 -1.53
C ALA A 36 5.80 -5.20 -1.28
N VAL A 37 5.15 -5.78 -2.28
CA VAL A 37 3.77 -6.25 -2.13
C VAL A 37 3.69 -7.42 -1.17
N LYS A 38 4.63 -8.37 -1.25
CA LYS A 38 4.66 -9.50 -0.33
C LYS A 38 4.83 -9.01 1.10
N ASN A 39 5.75 -8.07 1.31
CA ASN A 39 6.00 -7.52 2.64
C ASN A 39 4.79 -6.74 3.14
N LEU A 40 4.10 -6.02 2.24
CA LEU A 40 2.89 -5.32 2.60
C LEU A 40 1.79 -6.29 3.03
N LYS A 41 1.66 -7.40 2.31
CA LYS A 41 0.68 -8.41 2.67
C LYS A 41 0.92 -8.91 4.09
N GLU A 42 2.17 -9.23 4.41
CA GLU A 42 2.52 -9.72 5.75
C GLU A 42 2.24 -8.67 6.81
N ALA A 43 2.62 -7.41 6.55
CA ALA A 43 2.38 -6.33 7.50
C ALA A 43 0.88 -6.09 7.71
N THR A 44 0.10 -6.17 6.63
CA THR A 44 -1.34 -5.97 6.70
C THR A 44 -2.01 -7.11 7.46
N GLU A 45 -1.56 -8.35 7.22
CA GLU A 45 -2.10 -9.51 7.96
C GLU A 45 -1.83 -9.38 9.46
N LEU A 46 -0.63 -8.93 9.83
CA LEU A 46 -0.32 -8.70 11.23
C LEU A 46 -1.20 -7.60 11.84
N TYR A 47 -1.39 -6.52 11.10
CA TYR A 47 -2.25 -5.43 11.55
C TYR A 47 -3.68 -5.93 11.80
N LEU A 48 -4.18 -6.78 10.92
CA LEU A 48 -5.55 -7.28 11.02
C LEU A 48 -5.75 -8.34 12.08
N GLU A 49 -4.66 -8.86 12.67
CA GLU A 49 -4.79 -9.77 13.82
C GLU A 49 -5.33 -9.04 15.04
N GLU A 50 -5.07 -7.73 15.15
CA GLU A 50 -5.48 -6.96 16.31
C GLU A 50 -6.40 -5.80 15.98
N ASN A 51 -6.66 -5.57 14.71
CA ASN A 51 -7.48 -4.44 14.25
C ASN A 51 -8.51 -4.93 13.25
N GLU A 52 -9.68 -4.34 13.27
CA GLU A 52 -10.72 -4.69 12.32
C GLU A 52 -10.51 -3.96 11.00
N LEU A 53 -10.82 -4.64 9.92
CA LEU A 53 -10.86 -4.02 8.61
C LEU A 53 -12.09 -3.13 8.54
N PRO A 54 -11.94 -1.85 8.20
CA PRO A 54 -13.11 -0.97 8.10
C PRO A 54 -14.11 -1.47 7.06
N GLU A 55 -15.38 -1.40 7.40
CA GLU A 55 -16.44 -1.77 6.47
C GLU A 55 -16.76 -0.58 5.59
N ARG A 56 -16.08 -0.50 4.48
CA ARG A 56 -16.32 0.55 3.50
C ARG A 56 -15.94 0.03 2.13
N SER A 57 -16.34 0.76 1.12
CA SER A 57 -15.98 0.40 -0.25
C SER A 57 -14.47 0.39 -0.42
N PRO A 58 -13.95 -0.50 -1.26
CA PRO A 58 -12.52 -0.48 -1.55
C PRO A 58 -12.10 0.86 -2.13
N ALA A 59 -10.86 1.23 -1.88
CA ALA A 59 -10.30 2.43 -2.48
C ALA A 59 -10.18 2.24 -3.99
N PHE A 60 -10.35 3.29 -4.74
CA PHE A 60 -9.95 3.28 -6.12
C PHE A 60 -8.97 4.41 -6.37
N LEU A 61 -8.18 4.26 -7.42
CA LEU A 61 -7.06 5.15 -7.68
C LEU A 61 -7.36 6.00 -8.89
N THR A 62 -6.96 7.25 -8.82
CA THR A 62 -7.09 8.17 -9.94
C THR A 62 -5.96 9.17 -9.85
N THR A 63 -5.80 9.93 -10.90
CA THR A 63 -4.82 11.02 -10.93
C THR A 63 -5.53 12.34 -11.14
N PHE A 64 -4.87 13.42 -10.78
CA PHE A 64 -5.40 14.76 -11.03
C PHE A 64 -4.23 15.69 -11.25
N GLU A 65 -4.52 16.80 -11.92
CA GLU A 65 -3.47 17.75 -12.24
C GLU A 65 -3.51 18.94 -11.30
N VAL A 66 -2.34 19.45 -10.99
CA VAL A 66 -2.23 20.66 -10.19
C VAL A 66 -1.36 21.65 -10.95
N ALA A 67 -1.64 22.91 -10.76
CA ALA A 67 -0.80 23.97 -11.32
C ALA A 67 0.34 24.23 -10.34
N LEU A 68 1.55 24.24 -10.86
CA LEU A 68 2.73 24.55 -10.05
C LEU A 68 3.05 26.03 -10.22
N ALA A 69 3.30 26.69 -9.09
CA ALA A 69 3.64 28.13 -9.10
C ALA A 69 5.10 28.36 -9.48
#